data_0739fb22270b3bdab338252ed5b9ff26
#
_entry.id   0739fb22270b3bdab338252ed5b9ff26
#
_cell.length_a   1.000
_cell.length_b   1.000
_cell.length_c   1.000
_cell.angle_alpha   90.00
_cell.angle_beta   90.00
_cell.angle_gamma   90.00
#
_symmetry.space_group_name_H-M   'P 1'
#
loop_
_entity.id
_entity.type
_entity.pdbx_description
1 polymer ?
#
loop_
_entity_poly.entity_id
_entity_poly.type
_entity_poly.pdbx_seq_one_letter_code
_entity_poly.pdbx_strand_id
1 'polypeptide(L)'
;MGTEVSVSDLLSAIQSGKLNFCMTSATQSNSGCSAYIGFLYALLGNPDVITSENLQTPGLAEQITQLLSGVDRSSGSSDWLKDLFLTGGYDAMVNYECLIISANQELEARGEETLYVVYPYDGLSLADSPLGYVDNGDTEKEQAFLDLQEYLLSDEVQNEIQRTGRRTGYEGVSEENRDVFRTDWGIQPDRVLSP
;
A
#
# COMPACT_ATOMS: atom_id res chain seq x y z
N MET A 1 -15.99 -4.26 15.36
CA MET A 1 -16.35 -3.66 14.06
C MET A 1 -15.33 -2.55 13.83
N GLY A 2 -14.44 -2.70 12.85
CA GLY A 2 -13.53 -1.62 12.45
C GLY A 2 -14.36 -0.47 11.89
N THR A 3 -14.03 0.75 12.28
CA THR A 3 -14.67 1.95 11.71
C THR A 3 -14.20 2.03 10.26
N GLU A 4 -15.12 2.05 9.31
CA GLU A 4 -14.78 2.33 7.92
C GLU A 4 -14.24 3.76 7.84
N VAL A 5 -13.07 3.93 7.25
CA VAL A 5 -12.37 5.23 7.12
C VAL A 5 -12.36 5.62 5.65
N SER A 6 -12.72 6.85 5.36
CA SER A 6 -12.61 7.45 4.02
C SER A 6 -11.40 8.39 3.93
N VAL A 7 -11.00 8.76 2.72
CA VAL A 7 -10.00 9.82 2.50
C VAL A 7 -10.50 11.17 3.04
N SER A 8 -11.82 11.41 3.00
CA SER A 8 -12.41 12.61 3.61
C SER A 8 -12.30 12.64 5.14
N ASP A 9 -12.34 11.46 5.80
CA ASP A 9 -12.10 11.39 7.25
C ASP A 9 -10.63 11.70 7.57
N LEU A 10 -9.69 11.20 6.77
CA LEU A 10 -8.27 11.55 6.89
C LEU A 10 -8.04 13.06 6.70
N LEU A 11 -8.65 13.66 5.67
CA LEU A 11 -8.59 15.11 5.44
C LEU A 11 -9.12 15.89 6.64
N SER A 12 -10.26 15.47 7.20
CA SER A 12 -10.86 16.10 8.38
C SER A 12 -9.96 16.00 9.62
N ALA A 13 -9.29 14.85 9.80
CA ALA A 13 -8.35 14.65 10.90
C ALA A 13 -7.10 15.55 10.74
N ILE A 14 -6.58 15.70 9.53
CA ILE A 14 -5.47 16.61 9.21
C ILE A 14 -5.86 18.06 9.46
N GLN A 15 -7.01 18.51 8.95
CA GLN A 15 -7.52 19.88 9.13
C GLN A 15 -7.74 20.25 10.60
N SER A 16 -8.10 19.27 11.42
CA SER A 16 -8.27 19.47 12.87
C SER A 16 -6.94 19.33 13.67
N GLY A 17 -5.82 19.12 13.00
CA GLY A 17 -4.51 18.93 13.63
C GLY A 17 -4.39 17.63 14.45
N LYS A 18 -5.22 16.63 14.16
CA LYS A 18 -5.23 15.33 14.86
C LYS A 18 -4.45 14.25 14.16
N LEU A 19 -4.00 14.49 12.93
CA LEU A 19 -3.27 13.52 12.13
C LEU A 19 -2.18 14.22 11.33
N ASN A 20 -0.94 13.78 11.55
CA ASN A 20 0.18 13.99 10.65
C ASN A 20 0.70 12.61 10.22
N PHE A 21 1.25 12.51 9.03
CA PHE A 21 1.73 11.21 8.53
C PHE A 21 3.01 11.34 7.70
N CYS A 22 3.71 10.23 7.58
CA CYS A 22 4.84 10.09 6.67
C CYS A 22 4.37 9.43 5.37
N MET A 23 4.90 9.88 4.24
CA MET A 23 4.57 9.36 2.91
C MET A 23 5.80 9.48 2.01
N THR A 24 6.02 8.52 1.10
CA THR A 24 7.06 8.68 0.10
C THR A 24 6.70 9.74 -0.94
N SER A 25 7.72 10.27 -1.62
CA SER A 25 7.50 11.22 -2.70
C SER A 25 6.71 10.60 -3.85
N ALA A 26 5.62 11.25 -4.26
CA ALA A 26 4.79 10.80 -5.37
C ALA A 26 5.52 10.78 -6.74
N THR A 27 6.67 11.46 -6.85
CA THR A 27 7.47 11.52 -8.08
C THR A 27 8.72 10.62 -8.04
N GLN A 28 9.04 10.02 -6.90
CA GLN A 28 10.26 9.23 -6.72
C GLN A 28 9.98 7.79 -6.28
N SER A 29 8.78 7.50 -5.76
CA SER A 29 8.42 6.18 -5.24
C SER A 29 7.03 5.77 -5.69
N ASN A 30 6.89 4.48 -6.03
CA ASN A 30 5.61 3.93 -6.43
C ASN A 30 4.56 4.03 -5.31
N SER A 31 4.91 3.79 -4.04
CA SER A 31 3.94 3.89 -2.94
C SER A 31 3.37 5.30 -2.78
N GLY A 32 4.22 6.33 -2.95
CA GLY A 32 3.76 7.71 -2.92
C GLY A 32 2.89 8.08 -4.13
N CYS A 33 3.28 7.62 -5.32
CA CYS A 33 2.50 7.82 -6.54
C CYS A 33 1.12 7.14 -6.42
N SER A 34 1.09 5.88 -6.02
CA SER A 34 -0.14 5.11 -5.85
C SER A 34 -1.07 5.72 -4.80
N ALA A 35 -0.53 6.15 -3.66
CA ALA A 35 -1.31 6.83 -2.64
C ALA A 35 -1.90 8.16 -3.14
N TYR A 36 -1.09 8.97 -3.83
CA TYR A 36 -1.54 10.23 -4.42
C TYR A 36 -2.68 10.02 -5.43
N ILE A 37 -2.56 9.02 -6.28
CA ILE A 37 -3.61 8.65 -7.23
C ILE A 37 -4.86 8.15 -6.49
N GLY A 38 -4.71 7.30 -5.47
CA GLY A 38 -5.82 6.84 -4.63
C GLY A 38 -6.57 8.00 -3.96
N PHE A 39 -5.85 9.00 -3.46
CA PHE A 39 -6.46 10.21 -2.92
C PHE A 39 -7.24 11.01 -3.97
N LEU A 40 -6.70 11.14 -5.18
CA LEU A 40 -7.40 11.79 -6.28
C LEU A 40 -8.68 11.05 -6.66
N TYR A 41 -8.62 9.71 -6.77
CA TYR A 41 -9.80 8.91 -7.05
C TYR A 41 -10.89 9.10 -6.01
N ALA A 42 -10.55 9.02 -4.73
CA ALA A 42 -11.50 9.22 -3.63
C ALA A 42 -12.14 10.62 -3.65
N LEU A 43 -11.32 11.67 -3.81
CA LEU A 43 -11.81 13.05 -3.83
C LEU A 43 -12.67 13.36 -5.07
N LEU A 44 -12.52 12.59 -6.14
CA LEU A 44 -13.32 12.69 -7.37
C LEU A 44 -14.55 11.75 -7.37
N GLY A 45 -14.79 11.00 -6.30
CA GLY A 45 -15.91 10.05 -6.21
C GLY A 45 -15.71 8.76 -7.01
N ASN A 46 -14.47 8.33 -7.17
CA ASN A 46 -14.06 7.09 -7.85
C ASN A 46 -14.58 6.95 -9.29
N PRO A 47 -14.22 7.85 -10.20
CA PRO A 47 -14.55 7.68 -11.62
C PRO A 47 -13.81 6.47 -12.20
N ASP A 48 -14.33 5.84 -13.24
CA ASP A 48 -13.68 4.71 -13.93
C ASP A 48 -12.27 5.09 -14.42
N VAL A 49 -12.09 6.32 -14.89
CA VAL A 49 -10.81 6.88 -15.35
C VAL A 49 -10.73 8.35 -14.97
N ILE A 50 -9.60 8.79 -14.42
CA ILE A 50 -9.35 10.23 -14.20
C ILE A 50 -9.00 10.89 -15.53
N THR A 51 -9.83 11.82 -15.97
CA THR A 51 -9.63 12.62 -17.18
C THR A 51 -9.04 14.00 -16.86
N SER A 52 -8.59 14.72 -17.89
CA SER A 52 -8.15 16.11 -17.74
C SER A 52 -9.27 17.04 -17.23
N GLU A 53 -10.54 16.71 -17.52
CA GLU A 53 -11.69 17.44 -17.02
C GLU A 53 -11.89 17.19 -15.52
N ASN A 54 -11.78 15.95 -15.06
CA ASN A 54 -11.83 15.62 -13.63
C ASN A 54 -10.79 16.40 -12.82
N LEU A 55 -9.57 16.55 -13.35
CA LEU A 55 -8.50 17.30 -12.69
C LEU A 55 -8.78 18.81 -12.57
N GLN A 56 -9.77 19.33 -13.32
CA GLN A 56 -10.22 20.72 -13.24
C GLN A 56 -11.43 20.91 -12.32
N THR A 57 -11.86 19.85 -11.61
CA THR A 57 -12.97 19.93 -10.66
C THR A 57 -12.72 21.03 -9.63
N PRO A 58 -13.65 22.00 -9.46
CA PRO A 58 -13.50 23.07 -8.49
C PRO A 58 -13.28 22.53 -7.07
N GLY A 59 -12.29 23.05 -6.38
CA GLY A 59 -11.94 22.64 -5.01
C GLY A 59 -11.03 21.42 -4.89
N LEU A 60 -10.78 20.65 -5.96
CA LEU A 60 -9.90 19.48 -5.92
C LEU A 60 -8.47 19.85 -5.51
N ALA A 61 -7.92 20.90 -6.13
CA ALA A 61 -6.55 21.36 -5.85
C ALA A 61 -6.38 21.79 -4.39
N GLU A 62 -7.38 22.44 -3.81
CA GLU A 62 -7.39 22.82 -2.40
C GLU A 62 -7.45 21.59 -1.49
N GLN A 63 -8.34 20.65 -1.78
CA GLN A 63 -8.49 19.43 -0.97
C GLN A 63 -7.23 18.57 -0.98
N ILE A 64 -6.62 18.32 -2.14
CA ILE A 64 -5.39 17.55 -2.23
C ILE A 64 -4.21 18.28 -1.56
N THR A 65 -4.13 19.61 -1.68
CA THR A 65 -3.12 20.41 -1.00
C THR A 65 -3.27 20.33 0.51
N GLN A 66 -4.48 20.42 1.02
CA GLN A 66 -4.78 20.27 2.44
C GLN A 66 -4.43 18.87 2.95
N LEU A 67 -4.77 17.83 2.20
CA LEU A 67 -4.44 16.44 2.56
C LEU A 67 -2.91 16.24 2.62
N LEU A 68 -2.19 16.71 1.61
CA LEU A 68 -0.73 16.64 1.57
C LEU A 68 -0.04 17.54 2.60
N SER A 69 -0.73 18.56 3.14
CA SER A 69 -0.19 19.37 4.25
C SER A 69 -0.02 18.59 5.55
N GLY A 70 -0.68 17.42 5.67
CA GLY A 70 -0.46 16.48 6.77
C GLY A 70 0.81 15.64 6.64
N VAL A 71 1.54 15.74 5.53
CA VAL A 71 2.81 15.01 5.34
C VAL A 71 3.91 15.69 6.13
N ASP A 72 4.27 15.11 7.25
CA ASP A 72 5.33 15.63 8.15
C ASP A 72 6.73 15.32 7.60
N ARG A 73 6.93 14.12 7.07
CA ARG A 73 8.19 13.68 6.47
C ARG A 73 7.95 12.87 5.20
N SER A 74 8.90 12.96 4.29
CA SER A 74 8.89 12.23 3.02
C SER A 74 10.24 11.54 2.78
N SER A 75 10.18 10.39 2.11
CA SER A 75 11.33 9.60 1.68
C SER A 75 11.21 9.26 0.19
N GLY A 76 12.33 8.98 -0.46
CA GLY A 76 12.37 8.47 -1.83
C GLY A 76 12.15 6.95 -1.94
N SER A 77 12.07 6.22 -0.83
CA SER A 77 11.92 4.77 -0.78
C SER A 77 10.93 4.38 0.32
N SER A 78 10.08 3.40 0.01
CA SER A 78 9.07 2.87 0.95
C SER A 78 9.70 2.16 2.15
N ASP A 79 10.82 1.47 1.93
CA ASP A 79 11.56 0.78 2.98
C ASP A 79 12.27 1.77 3.90
N TRP A 80 12.94 2.77 3.33
CA TRP A 80 13.52 3.86 4.13
C TRP A 80 12.45 4.68 4.86
N LEU A 81 11.24 4.79 4.33
CA LEU A 81 10.13 5.43 5.04
C LEU A 81 9.75 4.63 6.29
N LYS A 82 9.69 3.28 6.18
CA LYS A 82 9.46 2.40 7.32
C LYS A 82 10.53 2.61 8.40
N ASP A 83 11.80 2.58 8.01
CA ASP A 83 12.91 2.78 8.94
C ASP A 83 12.86 4.16 9.60
N LEU A 84 12.58 5.21 8.84
CA LEU A 84 12.38 6.56 9.35
C LEU A 84 11.23 6.60 10.37
N PHE A 85 10.10 5.99 10.06
CA PHE A 85 8.93 5.93 10.94
C PHE A 85 9.28 5.24 12.28
N LEU A 86 10.02 4.14 12.23
CA LEU A 86 10.45 3.39 13.41
C LEU A 86 11.47 4.14 14.29
N THR A 87 12.01 5.28 13.86
CA THR A 87 12.79 6.16 14.75
C THR A 87 11.93 6.90 15.76
N GLY A 88 10.60 6.91 15.56
CA GLY A 88 9.59 7.46 16.47
C GLY A 88 9.24 8.93 16.21
N GLY A 89 8.15 9.36 16.83
CA GLY A 89 7.67 10.75 16.77
C GLY A 89 6.70 11.04 15.64
N TYR A 90 6.13 10.01 15.00
CA TYR A 90 5.15 10.12 13.92
C TYR A 90 3.86 9.38 14.27
N ASP A 91 2.70 9.93 13.86
CA ASP A 91 1.39 9.35 14.17
C ASP A 91 1.02 8.21 13.21
N ALA A 92 1.33 8.36 11.92
CA ALA A 92 0.97 7.41 10.87
C ALA A 92 1.96 7.42 9.71
N MET A 93 1.93 6.38 8.90
CA MET A 93 2.60 6.36 7.59
C MET A 93 1.70 5.77 6.52
N VAL A 94 1.84 6.26 5.29
CA VAL A 94 1.27 5.64 4.11
C VAL A 94 2.31 4.75 3.47
N ASN A 95 2.08 3.44 3.49
CA ASN A 95 3.04 2.45 3.00
C ASN A 95 2.33 1.18 2.52
N TYR A 96 3.08 0.23 1.96
CA TYR A 96 2.57 -1.09 1.59
C TYR A 96 2.24 -1.94 2.82
N GLU A 97 1.20 -2.76 2.72
CA GLU A 97 0.79 -3.71 3.76
C GLU A 97 1.98 -4.57 4.24
N CYS A 98 2.78 -5.11 3.32
CA CYS A 98 3.95 -5.93 3.67
C CYS A 98 5.01 -5.20 4.50
N LEU A 99 5.17 -3.89 4.32
CA LEU A 99 6.09 -3.09 5.12
C LEU A 99 5.52 -2.74 6.50
N ILE A 100 4.20 -2.62 6.64
CA ILE A 100 3.57 -2.51 7.95
C ILE A 100 3.69 -3.83 8.72
N ILE A 101 3.51 -4.98 8.06
CA ILE A 101 3.75 -6.30 8.65
C ILE A 101 5.19 -6.41 9.15
N SER A 102 6.18 -6.05 8.32
CA SER A 102 7.60 -6.05 8.69
C SER A 102 7.88 -5.12 9.88
N ALA A 103 7.32 -3.91 9.87
CA ALA A 103 7.45 -2.97 10.98
C ALA A 103 6.88 -3.54 12.28
N ASN A 104 5.71 -4.18 12.23
CA ASN A 104 5.08 -4.78 13.40
C ASN A 104 5.88 -5.96 13.97
N GLN A 105 6.47 -6.77 13.11
CA GLN A 105 7.38 -7.84 13.56
C GLN A 105 8.62 -7.27 14.27
N GLU A 106 9.17 -6.16 13.79
CA GLU A 106 10.28 -5.46 14.44
C GLU A 106 9.86 -4.84 15.78
N LEU A 107 8.69 -4.20 15.86
CA LEU A 107 8.15 -3.59 17.07
C LEU A 107 7.88 -4.65 18.15
N GLU A 108 7.24 -5.76 17.79
CA GLU A 108 7.04 -6.88 18.73
C GLU A 108 8.35 -7.46 19.23
N ALA A 109 9.35 -7.63 18.37
CA ALA A 109 10.67 -8.12 18.80
C ALA A 109 11.36 -7.18 19.80
N ARG A 110 11.02 -5.88 19.79
CA ARG A 110 11.49 -4.86 20.74
C ARG A 110 10.59 -4.74 21.97
N GLY A 111 9.43 -5.42 22.01
CA GLY A 111 8.41 -5.27 23.05
C GLY A 111 7.69 -3.91 23.01
N GLU A 112 7.62 -3.30 21.83
CA GLU A 112 6.97 -2.02 21.56
C GLU A 112 5.55 -2.22 21.04
N GLU A 113 4.72 -1.17 21.09
CA GLU A 113 3.35 -1.19 20.57
C GLU A 113 3.35 -1.31 19.05
N THR A 114 2.51 -2.20 18.52
CA THR A 114 2.38 -2.44 17.08
C THR A 114 1.46 -1.43 16.40
N LEU A 115 1.65 -1.26 15.10
CA LEU A 115 0.85 -0.39 14.25
C LEU A 115 -0.48 -1.05 13.87
N TYR A 116 -1.52 -0.24 13.73
CA TYR A 116 -2.82 -0.68 13.24
C TYR A 116 -2.99 -0.27 11.77
N VAL A 117 -3.30 -1.24 10.91
CA VAL A 117 -3.53 -1.01 9.48
C VAL A 117 -4.93 -0.47 9.25
N VAL A 118 -5.03 0.65 8.53
CA VAL A 118 -6.29 1.24 8.09
C VAL A 118 -6.34 1.19 6.56
N TYR A 119 -7.43 0.66 6.02
CA TYR A 119 -7.69 0.63 4.58
C TYR A 119 -8.82 1.64 4.28
N PRO A 120 -8.51 2.82 3.72
CA PRO A 120 -9.56 3.72 3.26
C PRO A 120 -10.43 3.00 2.22
N TYR A 121 -11.75 3.01 2.41
CA TYR A 121 -12.65 2.24 1.54
C TYR A 121 -12.81 2.86 0.15
N ASP A 122 -12.51 4.15 0.01
CA ASP A 122 -12.66 4.96 -1.19
C ASP A 122 -11.34 5.36 -1.86
N GLY A 123 -10.19 5.14 -1.21
CA GLY A 123 -8.88 5.59 -1.68
C GLY A 123 -7.79 4.52 -1.62
N LEU A 124 -8.16 3.24 -1.56
CA LEU A 124 -7.18 2.15 -1.55
C LEU A 124 -6.62 1.93 -2.95
N SER A 125 -5.30 1.96 -3.07
CA SER A 125 -4.60 1.61 -4.29
C SER A 125 -3.97 0.23 -4.17
N LEU A 126 -4.14 -0.61 -5.20
CA LEU A 126 -3.49 -1.90 -5.32
C LEU A 126 -2.18 -1.73 -6.10
N ALA A 127 -1.10 -2.27 -5.56
CA ALA A 127 0.21 -2.29 -6.21
C ALA A 127 0.56 -3.75 -6.52
N ASP A 128 0.32 -4.16 -7.74
CA ASP A 128 0.79 -5.43 -8.28
C ASP A 128 2.25 -5.32 -8.74
N SER A 129 2.92 -6.45 -8.87
CA SER A 129 4.32 -6.53 -9.30
C SER A 129 4.42 -7.56 -10.41
N PRO A 130 3.96 -7.22 -11.63
CA PRO A 130 3.95 -8.15 -12.74
C PRO A 130 5.36 -8.48 -13.21
N LEU A 131 5.61 -9.76 -13.49
CA LEU A 131 6.81 -10.23 -14.16
C LEU A 131 6.55 -10.33 -15.66
N GLY A 132 7.18 -9.48 -16.45
CA GLY A 132 7.07 -9.45 -17.90
C GLY A 132 8.35 -9.90 -18.61
N TYR A 133 8.22 -10.64 -19.72
CA TYR A 133 9.32 -10.96 -20.62
C TYR A 133 9.40 -9.93 -21.75
N VAL A 134 10.62 -9.45 -22.00
CA VAL A 134 10.90 -8.62 -23.18
C VAL A 134 11.54 -9.51 -24.24
N ASP A 135 10.74 -9.92 -25.22
CA ASP A 135 11.22 -10.75 -26.32
C ASP A 135 12.21 -9.98 -27.21
N ASN A 136 13.39 -10.57 -27.37
CA ASN A 136 14.45 -10.07 -28.26
C ASN A 136 14.91 -11.13 -29.26
N GLY A 137 14.12 -12.19 -29.48
CA GLY A 137 14.41 -13.29 -30.40
C GLY A 137 15.40 -14.34 -29.86
N ASP A 138 15.67 -14.34 -28.53
CA ASP A 138 16.54 -15.32 -27.86
C ASP A 138 15.68 -16.43 -27.24
N THR A 139 15.57 -17.56 -27.95
CA THR A 139 14.73 -18.69 -27.52
C THR A 139 15.21 -19.37 -26.24
N GLU A 140 16.50 -19.32 -25.91
CA GLU A 140 17.01 -19.89 -24.67
C GLU A 140 16.58 -19.06 -23.47
N LYS A 141 16.60 -17.72 -23.61
CA LYS A 141 16.09 -16.81 -22.57
C LYS A 141 14.58 -16.89 -22.42
N GLU A 142 13.85 -17.02 -23.52
CA GLU A 142 12.41 -17.22 -23.47
C GLU A 142 12.06 -18.49 -22.68
N GLN A 143 12.74 -19.62 -22.97
CA GLN A 143 12.51 -20.85 -22.22
C GLN A 143 12.87 -20.70 -20.74
N ALA A 144 14.00 -20.08 -20.42
CA ALA A 144 14.37 -19.82 -19.03
C ALA A 144 13.35 -18.92 -18.29
N PHE A 145 12.74 -17.97 -19.00
CA PHE A 145 11.65 -17.15 -18.44
C PHE A 145 10.39 -17.99 -18.18
N LEU A 146 10.01 -18.88 -19.08
CA LEU A 146 8.85 -19.76 -18.90
C LEU A 146 9.06 -20.73 -17.71
N ASP A 147 10.26 -21.28 -17.58
CA ASP A 147 10.62 -22.15 -16.46
C ASP A 147 10.58 -21.37 -15.12
N LEU A 148 11.08 -20.13 -15.11
CA LEU A 148 10.98 -19.25 -13.95
C LEU A 148 9.51 -18.89 -13.61
N GLN A 149 8.70 -18.63 -14.62
CA GLN A 149 7.26 -18.34 -14.43
C GLN A 149 6.54 -19.52 -13.81
N GLU A 150 6.77 -20.74 -14.31
CA GLU A 150 6.20 -21.97 -13.76
C GLU A 150 6.64 -22.18 -12.29
N TYR A 151 7.91 -21.98 -12.00
CA TYR A 151 8.45 -22.06 -10.64
C TYR A 151 7.80 -21.05 -9.70
N LEU A 152 7.70 -19.76 -10.11
CA LEU A 152 7.11 -18.70 -9.30
C LEU A 152 5.60 -18.91 -9.06
N LEU A 153 4.90 -19.57 -9.99
CA LEU A 153 3.47 -19.88 -9.86
C LEU A 153 3.19 -21.19 -9.10
N SER A 154 4.21 -21.93 -8.68
CA SER A 154 4.01 -23.13 -7.88
C SER A 154 3.46 -22.79 -6.49
N ASP A 155 2.63 -23.67 -5.91
CA ASP A 155 2.02 -23.47 -4.59
C ASP A 155 3.07 -23.24 -3.49
N GLU A 156 4.20 -23.92 -3.57
CA GLU A 156 5.31 -23.76 -2.62
C GLU A 156 5.84 -22.32 -2.64
N VAL A 157 6.14 -21.79 -3.81
CA VAL A 157 6.70 -20.43 -3.94
C VAL A 157 5.65 -19.37 -3.65
N GLN A 158 4.40 -19.59 -4.02
CA GLN A 158 3.31 -18.67 -3.69
C GLN A 158 3.12 -18.57 -2.16
N ASN A 159 3.23 -19.66 -1.43
CA ASN A 159 3.21 -19.65 0.03
C ASN A 159 4.43 -18.91 0.61
N GLU A 160 5.64 -19.13 0.07
CA GLU A 160 6.84 -18.41 0.52
C GLU A 160 6.74 -16.89 0.26
N ILE A 161 6.14 -16.47 -0.85
CA ILE A 161 5.87 -15.07 -1.12
C ILE A 161 4.91 -14.50 -0.07
N GLN A 162 3.83 -15.20 0.29
CA GLN A 162 2.92 -14.77 1.34
C GLN A 162 3.61 -14.63 2.70
N ARG A 163 4.57 -15.49 3.04
CA ARG A 163 5.36 -15.37 4.27
C ARG A 163 6.17 -14.09 4.36
N THR A 164 6.44 -13.43 3.25
CA THR A 164 7.06 -12.09 3.21
C THR A 164 6.06 -10.95 3.48
N GLY A 165 4.80 -11.26 3.78
CA GLY A 165 3.73 -10.27 3.94
C GLY A 165 3.14 -9.76 2.63
N ARG A 166 3.46 -10.37 1.49
CA ARG A 166 2.89 -10.02 0.18
C ARG A 166 1.76 -10.97 -0.20
N ARG A 167 0.70 -10.41 -0.72
CA ARG A 167 -0.40 -11.21 -1.27
C ARG A 167 -0.04 -11.74 -2.66
N THR A 168 -0.50 -12.95 -2.97
CA THR A 168 -0.20 -13.66 -4.21
C THR A 168 -1.44 -13.87 -5.07
N GLY A 169 -2.23 -12.86 -5.25
CA GLY A 169 -3.47 -12.91 -6.00
C GLY A 169 -4.55 -12.06 -5.36
N TYR A 170 -5.74 -12.17 -5.89
CA TYR A 170 -6.89 -11.34 -5.48
C TYR A 170 -7.78 -12.04 -4.45
N GLU A 171 -7.59 -13.34 -4.27
CA GLU A 171 -8.33 -14.17 -3.32
C GLU A 171 -7.73 -14.11 -1.95
N GLY A 172 -8.05 -13.84 -0.93
CA GLY A 172 -7.50 -13.80 0.44
C GLY A 172 -6.19 -14.57 0.67
N VAL A 173 -5.70 -14.53 1.86
CA VAL A 173 -4.46 -15.19 2.26
C VAL A 173 -4.73 -16.64 2.65
N SER A 174 -3.80 -17.55 2.33
CA SER A 174 -3.89 -18.97 2.70
C SER A 174 -3.96 -19.15 4.24
N GLU A 175 -4.64 -20.20 4.70
CA GLU A 175 -4.74 -20.50 6.13
C GLU A 175 -3.36 -20.67 6.78
N GLU A 176 -2.38 -21.22 6.04
CA GLU A 176 -1.02 -21.47 6.52
C GLU A 176 -0.23 -20.20 6.83
N ASN A 177 -0.64 -19.04 6.26
CA ASN A 177 0.05 -17.76 6.40
C ASN A 177 -0.75 -16.72 7.20
N ARG A 178 -1.84 -17.13 7.87
CA ARG A 178 -2.65 -16.23 8.67
C ARG A 178 -1.95 -15.66 9.90
N ASP A 179 -0.91 -16.32 10.36
CA ASP A 179 -0.04 -15.83 11.42
C ASP A 179 0.82 -14.63 11.01
N VAL A 180 1.05 -14.46 9.71
CA VAL A 180 1.72 -13.28 9.13
C VAL A 180 0.74 -12.13 8.92
N PHE A 181 -0.49 -12.42 8.48
CA PHE A 181 -1.52 -11.42 8.17
C PHE A 181 -2.51 -11.27 9.33
N ARG A 182 -2.06 -10.74 10.42
CA ARG A 182 -2.75 -10.73 11.72
C ARG A 182 -3.89 -9.72 11.77
N THR A 183 -5.06 -10.19 12.16
CA THR A 183 -6.27 -9.37 12.30
C THR A 183 -6.22 -8.38 13.47
N ASP A 184 -5.46 -8.68 14.51
CA ASP A 184 -5.23 -7.76 15.64
C ASP A 184 -4.38 -6.54 15.24
N TRP A 185 -3.64 -6.61 14.15
CA TRP A 185 -2.99 -5.47 13.50
C TRP A 185 -3.92 -4.71 12.54
N GLY A 186 -5.21 -5.03 12.47
CA GLY A 186 -6.16 -4.43 11.54
C GLY A 186 -6.08 -4.98 10.12
N ILE A 187 -5.22 -5.99 9.86
CA ILE A 187 -5.09 -6.62 8.55
C ILE A 187 -6.34 -7.47 8.27
N GLN A 188 -6.78 -7.48 7.02
CA GLN A 188 -7.97 -8.19 6.55
C GLN A 188 -7.56 -9.34 5.62
N PRO A 189 -7.15 -10.52 6.17
CA PRO A 189 -6.64 -11.63 5.37
C PRO A 189 -7.66 -12.20 4.39
N ASP A 190 -8.96 -12.12 4.70
CA ASP A 190 -10.05 -12.59 3.85
C ASP A 190 -10.52 -11.58 2.80
N ARG A 191 -9.92 -10.37 2.79
CA ARG A 191 -10.32 -9.35 1.84
C ARG A 191 -9.98 -9.79 0.42
N VAL A 192 -11.02 -9.91 -0.40
CA VAL A 192 -10.88 -10.07 -1.85
C VAL A 192 -10.50 -8.71 -2.43
N LEU A 193 -9.42 -8.68 -3.16
CA LEU A 193 -8.97 -7.50 -3.88
C LEU A 193 -9.48 -7.61 -5.32
N SER A 194 -10.17 -6.58 -5.81
CA SER A 194 -10.58 -6.49 -7.20
C SER A 194 -9.75 -5.39 -7.87
N PRO A 195 -9.13 -5.67 -9.04
CA PRO A 195 -8.42 -4.65 -9.80
C PRO A 195 -9.39 -3.59 -10.34
#